data_f9fe51be41bd8752feaa87f387d61a13
#
_entry.id   f9fe51be41bd8752feaa87f387d61a13
#
_cell.length_a   1.000
_cell.length_b   1.000
_cell.length_c   1.000
_cell.angle_alpha   90.00
_cell.angle_beta   90.00
_cell.angle_gamma   90.00
#
_symmetry.space_group_name_H-M   'P 1'
#
loop_
_entity.id
_entity.type
_entity.pdbx_description
1 polymer ?
#
loop_
_entity_poly.entity_id
_entity_poly.type
_entity_poly.pdbx_seq_one_letter_code
_entity_poly.pdbx_strand_id
1 'polypeptide(L)'
;MQLRARALVNAAGPWADQVLATTKTCATGGTKRQERAILVKGSHIAVPRLHDSDFAYILQHTDRRVIFVIPYEGKCSLIGTTDVNFHCDPAQVEISPEETQYLCAAVSEYFT
;
A
#
# COMPACT_ATOMS: atom_id res chain seq x y z
N MET A 1 -6.15 16.85 -28.93
CA MET A 1 -7.58 16.52 -28.80
C MET A 1 -8.16 17.31 -27.64
N GLN A 2 -9.27 18.04 -27.83
CA GLN A 2 -9.92 18.82 -26.77
C GLN A 2 -11.22 18.12 -26.39
N LEU A 3 -11.40 17.81 -25.09
CA LEU A 3 -12.60 17.17 -24.54
C LEU A 3 -13.41 18.22 -23.76
N ARG A 4 -14.74 18.18 -23.88
CA ARG A 4 -15.67 18.99 -23.08
C ARG A 4 -16.45 18.08 -22.16
N ALA A 5 -16.43 18.35 -20.84
CA ALA A 5 -17.14 17.57 -19.85
C ALA A 5 -17.84 18.50 -18.85
N ARG A 6 -18.91 18.01 -18.21
CA ARG A 6 -19.63 18.74 -17.15
C ARG A 6 -18.97 18.61 -15.79
N ALA A 7 -18.18 17.56 -15.60
CA ALA A 7 -17.44 17.26 -14.37
C ALA A 7 -16.17 16.49 -14.71
N LEU A 8 -15.19 16.57 -13.84
CA LEU A 8 -13.96 15.81 -13.85
C LEU A 8 -13.88 14.99 -12.58
N VAL A 9 -13.69 13.66 -12.72
CA VAL A 9 -13.44 12.76 -11.59
C VAL A 9 -11.96 12.43 -11.56
N ASN A 10 -11.29 12.80 -10.47
CA ASN A 10 -9.89 12.47 -10.25
C ASN A 10 -9.79 11.12 -9.52
N ALA A 11 -9.45 10.08 -10.23
CA ALA A 11 -9.26 8.72 -9.74
C ALA A 11 -7.81 8.24 -9.94
N ALA A 12 -6.83 9.16 -9.81
CA ALA A 12 -5.42 8.90 -10.10
C ALA A 12 -4.65 8.20 -8.94
N GLY A 13 -5.35 7.66 -7.93
CA GLY A 13 -4.71 6.96 -6.82
C GLY A 13 -3.62 7.79 -6.14
N PRO A 14 -2.38 7.26 -5.98
CA PRO A 14 -1.28 7.98 -5.34
C PRO A 14 -0.90 9.30 -6.02
N TRP A 15 -1.24 9.49 -7.29
CA TRP A 15 -0.96 10.71 -8.07
C TRP A 15 -2.11 11.72 -8.05
N ALA A 16 -3.14 11.53 -7.21
CA ALA A 16 -4.31 12.39 -7.16
C ALA A 16 -3.95 13.87 -6.91
N ASP A 17 -2.98 14.15 -6.04
CA ASP A 17 -2.52 15.51 -5.77
C ASP A 17 -1.83 16.15 -6.98
N GLN A 18 -1.10 15.39 -7.77
CA GLN A 18 -0.46 15.88 -9.00
C GLN A 18 -1.51 16.26 -10.04
N VAL A 19 -2.52 15.41 -10.26
CA VAL A 19 -3.64 15.71 -11.15
C VAL A 19 -4.43 16.92 -10.66
N LEU A 20 -4.68 17.02 -9.35
CA LEU A 20 -5.36 18.17 -8.77
C LEU A 20 -4.57 19.47 -8.98
N ALA A 21 -3.25 19.43 -8.87
CA ALA A 21 -2.39 20.58 -9.12
C ALA A 21 -2.50 21.10 -10.57
N THR A 22 -2.61 20.20 -11.56
CA THR A 22 -2.79 20.58 -12.98
C THR A 22 -4.16 21.16 -13.27
N THR A 23 -5.20 20.81 -12.52
CA THR A 23 -6.57 21.29 -12.73
C THR A 23 -6.85 22.64 -12.06
N LYS A 24 -6.06 23.04 -11.08
CA LYS A 24 -6.25 24.31 -10.32
C LYS A 24 -6.07 25.56 -11.16
N THR A 25 -5.38 25.48 -12.28
CA THR A 25 -5.20 26.61 -13.21
C THR A 25 -6.51 27.03 -13.90
N CYS A 26 -7.58 26.23 -13.80
CA CYS A 26 -8.86 26.48 -14.47
C CYS A 26 -10.01 26.91 -13.54
N ALA A 27 -9.82 26.91 -12.23
CA ALA A 27 -10.88 27.24 -11.26
C ALA A 27 -10.72 28.65 -10.73
N THR A 28 -11.44 29.59 -11.32
CA THR A 28 -11.68 30.92 -10.76
C THR A 28 -12.63 30.82 -9.57
N GLY A 29 -12.12 31.04 -8.36
CA GLY A 29 -12.92 31.36 -7.17
C GLY A 29 -13.15 30.17 -6.22
N GLY A 30 -12.40 30.13 -5.16
CA GLY A 30 -12.68 29.34 -3.96
C GLY A 30 -11.40 28.99 -3.19
N THR A 31 -11.20 29.64 -2.05
CA THR A 31 -10.22 29.23 -1.04
C THR A 31 -10.66 27.89 -0.45
N LYS A 32 -10.43 26.79 -1.15
CA LYS A 32 -10.59 25.45 -0.56
C LYS A 32 -9.28 25.03 0.08
N ARG A 33 -9.37 24.71 1.38
CA ARG A 33 -8.35 24.00 2.15
C ARG A 33 -7.86 22.83 1.30
N GLN A 34 -6.60 22.84 0.96
CA GLN A 34 -5.98 21.80 0.15
C GLN A 34 -5.68 20.65 1.06
N GLU A 35 -6.61 19.70 1.17
CA GLU A 35 -6.32 18.41 1.79
C GLU A 35 -5.36 17.68 0.85
N ARG A 36 -4.18 17.35 1.36
CA ARG A 36 -3.19 16.53 0.65
C ARG A 36 -3.44 15.08 0.98
N ALA A 37 -3.32 14.20 -0.01
CA ALA A 37 -3.33 12.78 0.21
C ALA A 37 -2.12 12.37 1.07
N ILE A 38 -2.35 11.62 2.13
CA ILE A 38 -1.29 10.97 2.89
C ILE A 38 -1.04 9.63 2.22
N LEU A 39 0.19 9.44 1.74
CA LEU A 39 0.58 8.17 1.13
C LEU A 39 1.10 7.22 2.19
N VAL A 40 0.59 6.01 2.16
CA VAL A 40 1.03 4.91 3.02
C VAL A 40 1.47 3.77 2.11
N LYS A 41 2.64 3.23 2.39
CA LYS A 41 3.19 2.07 1.70
C LYS A 41 2.90 0.81 2.51
N GLY A 42 2.36 -0.22 1.86
CA GLY A 42 2.22 -1.56 2.40
C GLY A 42 3.01 -2.56 1.55
N SER A 43 3.94 -3.26 2.17
CA SER A 43 4.80 -4.23 1.48
C SER A 43 4.43 -5.66 1.83
N HIS A 44 4.66 -6.57 0.88
CA HIS A 44 4.49 -8.00 1.05
C HIS A 44 5.75 -8.73 0.63
N ILE A 45 6.02 -9.87 1.24
CA ILE A 45 7.06 -10.79 0.81
C ILE A 45 6.44 -12.12 0.41
N ALA A 46 6.99 -12.79 -0.59
CA ALA A 46 6.66 -14.14 -0.96
C ALA A 46 7.78 -15.07 -0.48
N VAL A 47 7.42 -16.07 0.29
CA VAL A 47 8.35 -17.08 0.83
C VAL A 47 7.90 -18.47 0.41
N PRO A 48 8.76 -19.51 0.51
CA PRO A 48 8.31 -20.88 0.36
C PRO A 48 7.11 -21.18 1.27
N ARG A 49 6.22 -22.07 0.83
CA ARG A 49 5.00 -22.42 1.56
C ARG A 49 5.30 -22.77 3.02
N LEU A 50 4.68 -22.05 3.95
CA LEU A 50 4.93 -22.22 5.40
C LEU A 50 4.03 -23.27 6.05
N HIS A 51 2.91 -23.64 5.41
CA HIS A 51 1.94 -24.62 5.93
C HIS A 51 1.16 -25.27 4.80
N ASP A 52 0.63 -26.46 5.04
CA ASP A 52 -0.08 -27.26 4.03
C ASP A 52 -1.57 -26.96 3.90
N SER A 53 -2.12 -26.17 4.82
CA SER A 53 -3.53 -25.78 4.78
C SER A 53 -3.80 -24.70 3.73
N ASP A 54 -5.04 -24.66 3.21
CA ASP A 54 -5.49 -23.63 2.28
C ASP A 54 -6.08 -22.40 2.99
N PHE A 55 -5.98 -22.34 4.32
CA PHE A 55 -6.45 -21.20 5.11
C PHE A 55 -5.42 -20.07 5.11
N ALA A 56 -5.92 -18.84 5.09
CA ALA A 56 -5.11 -17.67 5.42
C ALA A 56 -5.07 -17.49 6.95
N TYR A 57 -3.93 -17.15 7.48
CA TYR A 57 -3.76 -16.80 8.88
C TYR A 57 -3.72 -15.29 9.06
N ILE A 58 -4.32 -14.83 10.15
CA ILE A 58 -4.26 -13.45 10.62
C ILE A 58 -3.45 -13.47 11.91
N LEU A 59 -2.25 -12.91 11.88
CA LEU A 59 -1.35 -12.84 13.00
C LEU A 59 -1.38 -11.43 13.58
N GLN A 60 -1.44 -11.33 14.91
CA GLN A 60 -1.33 -10.05 15.59
C GLN A 60 0.04 -9.95 16.25
N HIS A 61 0.88 -9.06 15.73
CA HIS A 61 2.20 -8.81 16.30
C HIS A 61 2.12 -8.02 17.62
N THR A 62 3.19 -8.03 18.40
CA THR A 62 3.30 -7.34 19.70
C THR A 62 3.05 -5.84 19.63
N ASP A 63 3.34 -5.21 18.49
CA ASP A 63 3.07 -3.80 18.19
C ASP A 63 1.63 -3.50 17.77
N ARG A 64 0.73 -4.50 17.85
CA ARG A 64 -0.69 -4.47 17.49
C ARG A 64 -0.99 -4.40 15.99
N ARG A 65 0.03 -4.45 15.13
CA ARG A 65 -0.18 -4.57 13.69
C ARG A 65 -0.64 -5.99 13.34
N VAL A 66 -1.41 -6.07 12.26
CA VAL A 66 -1.95 -7.33 11.74
C VAL A 66 -1.15 -7.72 10.50
N ILE A 67 -0.72 -8.97 10.47
CA ILE A 67 0.00 -9.56 9.34
C ILE A 67 -0.79 -10.74 8.84
N PHE A 68 -0.97 -10.82 7.53
CA PHE A 68 -1.60 -11.96 6.88
C PHE A 68 -0.52 -12.92 6.37
N VAL A 69 -0.80 -14.23 6.49
CA VAL A 69 -0.05 -15.29 5.83
C VAL A 69 -1.02 -16.02 4.94
N ILE A 70 -0.90 -15.81 3.64
CA ILE A 70 -1.88 -16.25 2.64
C ILE A 70 -1.21 -17.30 1.74
N PRO A 71 -1.77 -18.53 1.60
CA PRO A 71 -1.32 -19.46 0.56
C PRO A 71 -1.45 -18.82 -0.81
N TYR A 72 -0.38 -18.86 -1.60
CA TYR A 72 -0.35 -18.24 -2.91
C TYR A 72 0.19 -19.22 -3.96
N GLU A 73 -0.56 -19.37 -5.05
CA GLU A 73 -0.23 -20.23 -6.20
C GLU A 73 0.18 -21.69 -5.84
N GLY A 74 -0.24 -22.19 -4.68
CA GLY A 74 0.07 -23.54 -4.22
C GLY A 74 1.53 -23.82 -3.84
N LYS A 75 2.43 -22.88 -4.04
CA LYS A 75 3.89 -23.03 -3.84
C LYS A 75 4.48 -22.08 -2.82
N CYS A 76 3.84 -20.95 -2.58
CA CYS A 76 4.35 -19.89 -1.74
C CYS A 76 3.34 -19.51 -0.67
N SER A 77 3.83 -18.81 0.36
CA SER A 77 3.03 -18.02 1.27
C SER A 77 3.33 -16.53 1.02
N LEU A 78 2.29 -15.74 0.82
CA LEU A 78 2.37 -14.29 0.74
C LEU A 78 2.17 -13.72 2.14
N ILE A 79 3.16 -12.97 2.63
CA ILE A 79 3.19 -12.40 3.97
C ILE A 79 3.10 -10.88 3.86
N GLY A 80 2.21 -10.28 4.60
CA GLY A 80 2.03 -8.83 4.65
C GLY A 80 0.83 -8.43 5.52
N THR A 81 0.67 -7.16 5.81
CA THR A 81 1.34 -6.04 5.15
C THR A 81 2.13 -5.22 6.16
N THR A 82 3.08 -4.44 5.70
CA THR A 82 3.66 -3.33 6.46
C THR A 82 2.75 -2.09 6.36
N ASP A 83 3.01 -1.10 7.18
CA ASP A 83 2.31 0.19 7.21
C ASP A 83 3.36 1.28 7.47
N VAL A 84 3.79 1.94 6.40
CA VAL A 84 4.87 2.93 6.44
C VAL A 84 4.45 4.21 5.70
N ASN A 85 4.53 5.36 6.37
CA ASN A 85 4.33 6.64 5.70
C ASN A 85 5.31 6.80 4.54
N PHE A 86 4.79 7.18 3.36
CA PHE A 86 5.56 7.28 2.15
C PHE A 86 5.58 8.72 1.63
N HIS A 87 6.78 9.26 1.40
CA HIS A 87 6.98 10.66 1.02
C HIS A 87 7.71 10.84 -0.32
N CYS A 88 8.07 9.74 -0.96
CA CYS A 88 8.77 9.73 -2.24
C CYS A 88 7.81 9.58 -3.43
N ASP A 89 8.36 9.51 -4.64
CA ASP A 89 7.59 9.26 -5.85
C ASP A 89 6.94 7.86 -5.79
N PRO A 90 5.60 7.75 -5.89
CA PRO A 90 4.91 6.47 -5.89
C PRO A 90 5.36 5.50 -6.98
N ALA A 91 5.93 6.01 -8.08
CA ALA A 91 6.47 5.17 -9.15
C ALA A 91 7.77 4.43 -8.76
N GLN A 92 8.40 4.84 -7.66
CA GLN A 92 9.67 4.28 -7.17
C GLN A 92 9.48 3.55 -5.83
N VAL A 93 8.28 3.02 -5.59
CA VAL A 93 8.01 2.29 -4.36
C VAL A 93 8.72 0.93 -4.38
N GLU A 94 9.54 0.69 -3.34
CA GLU A 94 10.24 -0.58 -3.12
C GLU A 94 10.11 -0.98 -1.66
N ILE A 95 10.17 -2.29 -1.40
CA ILE A 95 10.26 -2.79 -0.03
C ILE A 95 11.64 -2.47 0.55
N SER A 96 11.68 -2.03 1.81
CA SER A 96 12.96 -1.80 2.48
C SER A 96 13.46 -3.08 3.18
N PRO A 97 14.79 -3.16 3.45
CA PRO A 97 15.35 -4.26 4.25
C PRO A 97 14.69 -4.37 5.64
N GLU A 98 14.36 -3.25 6.27
CA GLU A 98 13.72 -3.20 7.58
C GLU A 98 12.30 -3.77 7.54
N GLU A 99 11.54 -3.47 6.47
CA GLU A 99 10.20 -4.05 6.27
C GLU A 99 10.29 -5.57 6.06
N THR A 100 11.27 -6.03 5.28
CA THR A 100 11.51 -7.45 5.06
C THR A 100 11.86 -8.14 6.37
N GLN A 101 12.78 -7.58 7.14
CA GLN A 101 13.17 -8.12 8.44
C GLN A 101 11.99 -8.16 9.42
N TYR A 102 11.17 -7.10 9.45
CA TYR A 102 9.98 -7.03 10.28
C TYR A 102 9.00 -8.15 9.96
N LEU A 103 8.67 -8.36 8.68
CA LEU A 103 7.74 -9.41 8.25
C LEU A 103 8.28 -10.81 8.57
N CYS A 104 9.57 -11.05 8.34
CA CYS A 104 10.21 -12.31 8.68
C CYS A 104 10.18 -12.57 10.18
N ALA A 105 10.56 -11.59 11.00
CA ALA A 105 10.58 -11.74 12.46
C ALA A 105 9.17 -12.04 13.00
N ALA A 106 8.17 -11.28 12.56
CA ALA A 106 6.80 -11.45 13.01
C ALA A 106 6.21 -12.83 12.69
N VAL A 107 6.54 -13.38 11.51
CA VAL A 107 6.05 -14.71 11.11
C VAL A 107 6.80 -15.83 11.84
N SER A 108 8.10 -15.64 12.09
CA SER A 108 8.92 -16.63 12.81
C SER A 108 8.50 -16.85 14.28
N GLU A 109 7.66 -15.97 14.84
CA GLU A 109 7.07 -16.18 16.16
C GLU A 109 5.99 -17.26 16.15
N TYR A 110 5.39 -17.57 14.99
CA TYR A 110 4.24 -18.47 14.83
C TYR A 110 4.54 -19.70 14.00
N PHE A 111 5.48 -19.62 13.08
CA PHE A 111 5.86 -20.71 12.19
C PHE A 111 7.33 -21.05 12.40
N THR A 112 7.60 -22.23 12.92
CA THR A 112 8.94 -22.79 13.21
C THR A 112 9.34 -23.79 12.14
#